data_9f7102196d4ca6867f834a3b350446d3
#
_entry.id   9f7102196d4ca6867f834a3b350446d3
#
_cell.length_a   1.000
_cell.length_b   1.000
_cell.length_c   1.000
_cell.angle_alpha   90.00
_cell.angle_beta   90.00
_cell.angle_gamma   90.00
#
_symmetry.space_group_name_H-M   'P 1'
#
loop_
_entity.id
_entity.type
_entity.pdbx_description
1 polymer ?
#
loop_
_entity_poly.entity_id
_entity_poly.type
_entity_poly.pdbx_seq_one_letter_code
_entity_poly.pdbx_strand_id
1 'polypeptide(L)'
;MLTKRISSVVATFACLVFATSAVAAAPAVPQDRVGLAKDLIYFVFPDRYLNGDTSNDKFPGYDPRDTAFFHGGDLKGLTGTCAPGDNGLARIKKLGFTAVWVTPLVVQQKPTPNGAGYHGYWGVDFLDVDPHLG
;
A
#
# COMPACT_ATOMS: atom_id res chain seq x y z
N MET A 1 -16.39 65.54 54.45
CA MET A 1 -15.88 64.17 54.68
C MET A 1 -16.09 63.38 53.39
N LEU A 2 -15.04 63.14 52.63
CA LEU A 2 -15.08 62.56 51.27
C LEU A 2 -14.53 61.13 51.42
N THR A 3 -15.37 60.13 51.33
CA THR A 3 -14.98 58.73 51.36
C THR A 3 -14.68 58.25 49.95
N LYS A 4 -13.41 57.99 49.67
CA LYS A 4 -12.93 57.38 48.40
C LYS A 4 -13.24 55.89 48.42
N ARG A 5 -14.02 55.42 47.45
CA ARG A 5 -14.19 54.01 47.14
C ARG A 5 -13.03 53.54 46.27
N ILE A 6 -12.28 52.55 46.74
CA ILE A 6 -11.23 51.85 45.99
C ILE A 6 -11.90 50.70 45.31
N SER A 7 -11.99 50.76 43.96
CA SER A 7 -12.46 49.61 43.16
C SER A 7 -11.26 48.71 42.90
N SER A 8 -11.35 47.50 43.44
CA SER A 8 -10.38 46.42 43.18
C SER A 8 -10.69 45.76 41.84
N VAL A 9 -9.82 45.95 40.86
CA VAL A 9 -9.89 45.23 39.56
C VAL A 9 -9.17 43.90 39.74
N VAL A 10 -9.92 42.81 39.78
CA VAL A 10 -9.37 41.44 39.73
C VAL A 10 -9.09 41.07 38.29
N ALA A 11 -7.85 41.05 37.88
CA ALA A 11 -7.44 40.58 36.56
C ALA A 11 -7.37 39.05 36.59
N THR A 12 -8.34 38.41 35.92
CA THR A 12 -8.33 36.96 35.75
C THR A 12 -7.38 36.59 34.61
N PHE A 13 -6.22 36.03 34.93
CA PHE A 13 -5.32 35.46 33.94
C PHE A 13 -5.86 34.11 33.47
N ALA A 14 -6.39 34.06 32.27
CA ALA A 14 -6.76 32.80 31.61
C ALA A 14 -5.47 32.13 31.08
N CYS A 15 -5.04 31.07 31.74
CA CYS A 15 -3.94 30.22 31.26
C CYS A 15 -4.43 29.39 30.08
N LEU A 16 -4.11 29.78 28.83
CA LEU A 16 -4.32 28.91 27.67
C LEU A 16 -3.34 27.74 27.73
N VAL A 17 -3.82 26.57 28.07
CA VAL A 17 -3.09 25.31 27.97
C VAL A 17 -3.14 24.89 26.49
N PHE A 18 -2.04 25.09 25.76
CA PHE A 18 -1.87 24.50 24.45
C PHE A 18 -1.64 22.99 24.62
N ALA A 19 -2.63 22.18 24.29
CA ALA A 19 -2.46 20.74 24.16
C ALA A 19 -1.57 20.47 22.94
N THR A 20 -0.30 20.19 23.14
CA THR A 20 0.58 19.68 22.11
C THR A 20 0.18 18.24 21.83
N SER A 21 -0.47 18.00 20.69
CA SER A 21 -0.71 16.65 20.19
C SER A 21 0.64 15.99 19.92
N ALA A 22 1.01 15.01 20.74
CA ALA A 22 2.18 14.19 20.46
C ALA A 22 1.89 13.39 19.19
N VAL A 23 2.53 13.75 18.10
CA VAL A 23 2.56 12.91 16.90
C VAL A 23 3.33 11.66 17.30
N ALA A 24 2.65 10.50 17.31
CA ALA A 24 3.30 9.23 17.56
C ALA A 24 4.40 9.05 16.51
N ALA A 25 5.65 8.90 16.95
CA ALA A 25 6.75 8.61 16.05
C ALA A 25 6.46 7.28 15.34
N ALA A 26 6.61 7.26 14.01
CA ALA A 26 6.53 6.01 13.27
C ALA A 26 7.53 5.00 13.86
N PRO A 27 7.18 3.70 13.92
CA PRO A 27 8.09 2.69 14.45
C PRO A 27 9.42 2.77 13.68
N ALA A 28 10.53 2.86 14.41
CA ALA A 28 11.85 2.90 13.82
C ALA A 28 12.09 1.62 13.03
N VAL A 29 12.44 1.76 11.74
CA VAL A 29 12.88 0.62 10.93
C VAL A 29 14.18 0.09 11.57
N PRO A 30 14.29 -1.23 11.86
CA PRO A 30 15.51 -1.79 12.41
C PRO A 30 16.73 -1.42 11.57
N GLN A 31 17.75 -0.86 12.20
CA GLN A 31 18.98 -0.35 11.52
C GLN A 31 19.92 -1.46 11.01
N ASP A 32 19.60 -2.71 11.28
CA ASP A 32 20.34 -3.89 10.80
C ASP A 32 20.08 -4.23 9.31
N ARG A 33 19.11 -3.58 8.68
CA ARG A 33 18.91 -3.63 7.22
C ARG A 33 19.80 -2.62 6.51
N VAL A 34 21.10 -2.86 6.52
CA VAL A 34 22.06 -2.02 5.80
C VAL A 34 21.99 -2.35 4.31
N GLY A 35 21.00 -1.78 3.64
CA GLY A 35 20.86 -1.78 2.18
C GLY A 35 20.40 -3.12 1.59
N LEU A 36 19.81 -3.06 0.40
CA LEU A 36 19.38 -4.22 -0.39
C LEU A 36 20.56 -5.04 -0.98
N ALA A 37 21.82 -4.68 -0.69
CA ALA A 37 23.00 -5.31 -1.29
C ALA A 37 23.18 -6.80 -0.95
N LYS A 38 22.51 -7.30 0.09
CA LYS A 38 22.51 -8.71 0.49
C LYS A 38 21.24 -9.46 0.14
N ASP A 39 20.25 -8.75 -0.43
CA ASP A 39 18.97 -9.34 -0.74
C ASP A 39 18.98 -9.97 -2.14
N LEU A 40 18.36 -11.14 -2.24
CA LEU A 40 17.94 -11.72 -3.50
C LEU A 40 16.52 -11.25 -3.76
N ILE A 41 16.34 -10.40 -4.77
CA ILE A 41 15.07 -9.76 -5.07
C ILE A 41 14.32 -10.56 -6.13
N TYR A 42 13.10 -10.98 -5.81
CA TYR A 42 12.17 -11.55 -6.77
C TYR A 42 11.29 -10.43 -7.35
N PHE A 43 11.50 -10.10 -8.64
CA PHE A 43 10.66 -9.14 -9.33
C PHE A 43 9.39 -9.82 -9.85
N VAL A 44 8.22 -9.25 -9.58
CA VAL A 44 6.94 -9.87 -9.94
C VAL A 44 5.91 -8.87 -10.48
N PHE A 45 5.22 -9.30 -11.54
CA PHE A 45 3.94 -8.75 -11.96
C PHE A 45 2.85 -9.57 -11.28
N PRO A 46 2.05 -9.03 -10.34
CA PRO A 46 0.98 -9.80 -9.69
C PRO A 46 0.04 -10.44 -10.69
N ASP A 47 -0.39 -9.68 -11.70
CA ASP A 47 -1.28 -10.17 -12.77
C ASP A 47 -0.75 -11.43 -13.50
N ARG A 48 0.57 -11.61 -13.56
CA ARG A 48 1.22 -12.76 -14.25
C ARG A 48 1.69 -13.86 -13.29
N TYR A 49 1.34 -13.77 -12.01
CA TYR A 49 1.83 -14.73 -11.03
C TYR A 49 0.81 -15.82 -10.76
N LEU A 50 -0.15 -15.57 -9.91
CA LEU A 50 -1.22 -16.52 -9.55
C LEU A 50 -2.55 -15.78 -9.37
N ASN A 51 -3.62 -16.35 -9.91
CA ASN A 51 -4.97 -15.92 -9.63
C ASN A 51 -5.44 -16.55 -8.31
N GLY A 52 -5.55 -15.74 -7.27
CA GLY A 52 -6.01 -16.14 -5.93
C GLY A 52 -7.47 -15.80 -5.68
N ASP A 53 -8.06 -14.93 -6.51
CA ASP A 53 -9.43 -14.48 -6.39
C ASP A 53 -10.11 -14.24 -7.76
N THR A 54 -10.76 -15.24 -8.29
CA THR A 54 -11.46 -15.13 -9.58
C THR A 54 -12.64 -14.15 -9.58
N SER A 55 -13.01 -13.59 -8.44
CA SER A 55 -14.09 -12.60 -8.38
C SER A 55 -13.67 -11.25 -8.99
N ASN A 56 -12.38 -10.94 -8.99
CA ASN A 56 -11.81 -9.72 -9.57
C ASN A 56 -11.52 -9.83 -11.07
N ASP A 57 -11.66 -11.01 -11.69
CA ASP A 57 -11.54 -11.21 -13.15
C ASP A 57 -12.69 -10.58 -13.96
N LYS A 58 -13.72 -10.08 -13.28
CA LYS A 58 -14.95 -9.56 -13.94
C LYS A 58 -14.80 -8.13 -14.43
N PHE A 59 -13.71 -7.46 -14.10
CA PHE A 59 -13.47 -6.08 -14.53
C PHE A 59 -13.07 -6.00 -16.01
N PRO A 60 -13.37 -4.88 -16.69
CA PRO A 60 -12.98 -4.68 -18.08
C PRO A 60 -11.47 -4.79 -18.28
N GLY A 61 -11.05 -5.45 -19.36
CA GLY A 61 -9.63 -5.63 -19.67
C GLY A 61 -9.06 -6.98 -19.25
N TYR A 62 -9.89 -7.89 -18.77
CA TYR A 62 -9.50 -9.28 -18.53
C TYR A 62 -9.63 -10.11 -19.82
N ASP A 63 -8.52 -10.57 -20.35
CA ASP A 63 -8.44 -11.61 -21.40
C ASP A 63 -7.12 -12.38 -21.28
N PRO A 64 -7.10 -13.54 -20.60
CA PRO A 64 -5.87 -14.30 -20.39
C PRO A 64 -5.29 -14.95 -21.65
N ARG A 65 -5.93 -14.80 -22.79
CA ARG A 65 -5.44 -15.27 -24.11
C ARG A 65 -4.67 -14.19 -24.86
N ASP A 66 -4.83 -12.94 -24.46
CA ASP A 66 -4.14 -11.80 -25.06
C ASP A 66 -3.11 -11.21 -24.09
N THR A 67 -1.85 -11.23 -24.50
CA THR A 67 -0.72 -10.77 -23.65
C THR A 67 -0.77 -9.29 -23.28
N ALA A 68 -1.56 -8.48 -23.99
CA ALA A 68 -1.73 -7.05 -23.73
C ALA A 68 -2.80 -6.75 -22.66
N PHE A 69 -3.52 -7.77 -22.18
CA PHE A 69 -4.62 -7.62 -21.22
C PHE A 69 -4.32 -8.27 -19.87
N PHE A 70 -5.20 -8.06 -18.87
CA PHE A 70 -5.10 -8.71 -17.57
C PHE A 70 -5.33 -10.22 -17.68
N HIS A 71 -4.54 -11.01 -16.95
CA HIS A 71 -4.63 -12.47 -16.88
C HIS A 71 -5.19 -12.99 -15.56
N GLY A 72 -5.49 -12.10 -14.61
CA GLY A 72 -6.16 -12.45 -13.36
C GLY A 72 -5.25 -12.80 -12.20
N GLY A 73 -3.94 -12.73 -12.34
CA GLY A 73 -3.06 -12.82 -11.17
C GLY A 73 -3.28 -11.60 -10.26
N ASP A 74 -3.25 -11.81 -8.93
CA ASP A 74 -3.64 -10.82 -7.94
C ASP A 74 -2.79 -10.88 -6.66
N LEU A 75 -3.04 -9.96 -5.73
CA LEU A 75 -2.34 -9.91 -4.44
C LEU A 75 -2.64 -11.14 -3.57
N LYS A 76 -3.84 -11.68 -3.65
CA LYS A 76 -4.23 -12.89 -2.91
C LYS A 76 -3.45 -14.11 -3.41
N GLY A 77 -3.29 -14.25 -4.73
CA GLY A 77 -2.45 -15.28 -5.33
C GLY A 77 -0.97 -15.09 -5.03
N LEU A 78 -0.47 -13.85 -5.07
CA LEU A 78 0.91 -13.53 -4.72
C LEU A 78 1.22 -13.82 -3.24
N THR A 79 0.34 -13.40 -2.32
CA THR A 79 0.54 -13.64 -0.89
C THR A 79 0.34 -15.10 -0.52
N GLY A 80 -0.65 -15.76 -1.13
CA GLY A 80 -1.05 -17.11 -0.78
C GLY A 80 -1.48 -17.24 0.68
N THR A 81 -1.40 -18.45 1.21
CA THR A 81 -1.72 -18.75 2.61
C THR A 81 -0.51 -18.76 3.52
N CYS A 82 0.68 -18.61 2.98
CA CYS A 82 1.97 -18.79 3.66
C CYS A 82 2.19 -20.20 4.28
N ALA A 83 1.34 -21.16 3.96
CA ALA A 83 1.51 -22.53 4.42
C ALA A 83 2.64 -23.25 3.66
N PRO A 84 3.28 -24.27 4.27
CA PRO A 84 4.24 -25.10 3.56
C PRO A 84 3.62 -25.74 2.31
N GLY A 85 4.29 -25.55 1.16
CA GLY A 85 3.78 -26.06 -0.13
C GLY A 85 2.88 -25.08 -0.89
N ASP A 86 2.52 -23.95 -0.31
CA ASP A 86 1.83 -22.86 -0.98
C ASP A 86 2.67 -22.26 -2.12
N ASN A 87 2.02 -21.83 -3.18
CA ASN A 87 2.66 -21.25 -4.36
C ASN A 87 2.83 -19.73 -4.31
N GLY A 88 2.38 -19.05 -3.25
CA GLY A 88 2.55 -17.61 -3.02
C GLY A 88 3.95 -17.26 -2.50
N LEU A 89 4.01 -16.33 -1.53
CA LEU A 89 5.26 -15.86 -0.92
C LEU A 89 6.09 -17.01 -0.29
N ALA A 90 5.42 -18.06 0.24
CA ALA A 90 6.11 -19.22 0.78
C ALA A 90 7.00 -19.93 -0.26
N ARG A 91 6.54 -20.04 -1.52
CA ARG A 91 7.33 -20.57 -2.62
C ARG A 91 8.50 -19.67 -2.96
N ILE A 92 8.28 -18.35 -3.05
CA ILE A 92 9.35 -17.38 -3.35
C ILE A 92 10.45 -17.47 -2.28
N LYS A 93 10.08 -17.53 -1.01
CA LYS A 93 11.00 -17.72 0.11
C LYS A 93 11.76 -19.05 0.01
N LYS A 94 11.08 -20.14 -0.33
CA LYS A 94 11.71 -21.48 -0.50
C LYS A 94 12.73 -21.49 -1.63
N LEU A 95 12.56 -20.66 -2.66
CA LEU A 95 13.53 -20.50 -3.75
C LEU A 95 14.77 -19.70 -3.33
N GLY A 96 14.81 -19.17 -2.09
CA GLY A 96 15.96 -18.44 -1.54
C GLY A 96 15.86 -16.91 -1.67
N PHE A 97 14.77 -16.36 -2.22
CA PHE A 97 14.59 -14.91 -2.29
C PHE A 97 14.28 -14.34 -0.91
N THR A 98 14.83 -13.16 -0.62
CA THR A 98 14.71 -12.46 0.67
C THR A 98 13.87 -11.21 0.59
N ALA A 99 13.63 -10.71 -0.62
CA ALA A 99 12.78 -9.56 -0.89
C ALA A 99 11.93 -9.79 -2.15
N VAL A 100 10.80 -9.08 -2.23
CA VAL A 100 9.94 -9.07 -3.41
C VAL A 100 9.83 -7.65 -3.91
N TRP A 101 10.05 -7.45 -5.21
CA TRP A 101 9.76 -6.21 -5.90
C TRP A 101 8.49 -6.39 -6.71
N VAL A 102 7.42 -5.76 -6.28
CA VAL A 102 6.12 -5.80 -6.94
C VAL A 102 6.00 -4.59 -7.88
N THR A 103 5.46 -4.79 -9.09
CA THR A 103 5.09 -3.66 -9.97
C THR A 103 4.01 -2.80 -9.31
N PRO A 104 3.83 -1.52 -9.71
CA PRO A 104 2.85 -0.65 -9.08
C PRO A 104 1.45 -1.27 -9.04
N LEU A 105 0.79 -1.13 -7.89
CA LEU A 105 -0.51 -1.75 -7.60
C LEU A 105 -1.68 -0.76 -7.75
N VAL A 106 -1.38 0.49 -8.06
CA VAL A 106 -2.34 1.60 -8.15
C VAL A 106 -3.34 1.41 -9.28
N VAL A 107 -4.50 2.07 -9.17
CA VAL A 107 -5.55 2.00 -10.21
C VAL A 107 -5.01 2.44 -11.55
N GLN A 108 -5.22 1.60 -12.56
CA GLN A 108 -4.75 1.82 -13.91
C GLN A 108 -5.80 2.55 -14.75
N GLN A 109 -5.36 3.18 -15.84
CA GLN A 109 -6.28 3.73 -16.83
C GLN A 109 -7.21 2.64 -17.38
N LYS A 110 -8.38 3.07 -17.86
CA LYS A 110 -9.35 2.14 -18.48
C LYS A 110 -8.69 1.41 -19.67
N PRO A 111 -9.02 0.13 -19.86
CA PRO A 111 -8.55 -0.63 -21.00
C PRO A 111 -8.89 0.05 -22.33
N THR A 112 -8.00 -0.10 -23.28
CA THR A 112 -8.16 0.36 -24.67
C THR A 112 -8.31 -0.85 -25.59
N PRO A 113 -8.68 -0.69 -26.86
CA PRO A 113 -8.65 -1.80 -27.82
C PRO A 113 -7.28 -2.47 -27.99
N ASN A 114 -6.21 -1.78 -27.60
CA ASN A 114 -4.83 -2.22 -27.78
C ASN A 114 -4.19 -2.77 -26.49
N GLY A 115 -4.91 -2.80 -25.37
CA GLY A 115 -4.40 -3.36 -24.10
C GLY A 115 -4.91 -2.67 -22.85
N ALA A 116 -4.47 -3.21 -21.72
CA ALA A 116 -4.79 -2.79 -20.37
C ALA A 116 -3.53 -2.60 -19.53
N GLY A 117 -3.66 -1.93 -18.38
CA GLY A 117 -2.53 -1.58 -17.51
C GLY A 117 -2.04 -2.72 -16.59
N TYR A 118 -2.11 -3.97 -17.04
CA TYR A 118 -1.75 -5.17 -16.26
C TYR A 118 -0.37 -5.10 -15.57
N HIS A 119 0.53 -4.30 -16.13
CA HIS A 119 1.90 -4.13 -15.64
C HIS A 119 2.02 -3.09 -14.51
N GLY A 120 0.96 -2.30 -14.23
CA GLY A 120 0.95 -1.32 -13.15
C GLY A 120 1.50 0.08 -13.49
N TYR A 121 1.99 0.33 -14.71
CA TYR A 121 2.67 1.59 -15.06
C TYR A 121 1.78 2.63 -15.77
N TRP A 122 0.47 2.36 -15.91
CA TRP A 122 -0.51 3.30 -16.44
C TRP A 122 -1.43 3.85 -15.35
N GLY A 123 -0.84 4.14 -14.17
CA GLY A 123 -1.56 4.60 -12.99
C GLY A 123 -2.29 5.93 -13.21
N VAL A 124 -3.55 5.99 -12.78
CA VAL A 124 -4.40 7.19 -12.82
C VAL A 124 -4.92 7.59 -11.44
N ASP A 125 -4.98 6.65 -10.49
CA ASP A 125 -5.26 6.93 -9.10
C ASP A 125 -4.22 6.22 -8.22
N PHE A 126 -3.47 7.01 -7.44
CA PHE A 126 -2.38 6.55 -6.61
C PHE A 126 -2.79 6.33 -5.15
N LEU A 127 -4.08 6.50 -4.83
CA LEU A 127 -4.60 6.35 -3.47
C LEU A 127 -5.24 4.98 -3.24
N ASP A 128 -5.61 4.29 -4.32
CA ASP A 128 -6.28 2.99 -4.26
C ASP A 128 -5.53 1.90 -5.03
N VAL A 129 -5.80 0.65 -4.67
CA VAL A 129 -5.33 -0.54 -5.38
C VAL A 129 -6.22 -0.80 -6.60
N ASP A 130 -5.61 -1.22 -7.71
CA ASP A 130 -6.38 -1.60 -8.91
C ASP A 130 -7.32 -2.78 -8.61
N PRO A 131 -8.61 -2.69 -8.98
CA PRO A 131 -9.60 -3.73 -8.66
C PRO A 131 -9.33 -5.09 -9.30
N HIS A 132 -8.44 -5.20 -10.30
CA HIS A 132 -7.96 -6.50 -10.81
C HIS A 132 -6.94 -7.16 -9.88
N LEU A 133 -6.34 -6.39 -8.96
CA LEU A 133 -5.25 -6.87 -8.10
C LEU A 133 -5.71 -7.13 -6.66
N GLY A 134 -6.84 -6.56 -6.20
CA GLY A 134 -7.35 -6.80 -4.86
C GLY A 134 -8.29 -5.76 -4.31
#